data_3b0e7b7e5cc2f067ea5dcc36eac108aa
#
_entry.id   3b0e7b7e5cc2f067ea5dcc36eac108aa
#
_cell.length_a   1.000
_cell.length_b   1.000
_cell.length_c   1.000
_cell.angle_alpha   90.00
_cell.angle_beta   90.00
_cell.angle_gamma   90.00
#
_symmetry.space_group_name_H-M   'P 1'
#
loop_
_entity.id
_entity.type
_entity.pdbx_description
1 polymer ?
#
loop_
_entity_poly.entity_id
_entity_poly.type
_entity_poly.pdbx_seq_one_letter_code
_entity_poly.pdbx_strand_id
1 'polypeptide(L)'
;EFAAPDVCEYHRGNLFVNTPDILHESLQTGGPGMFRLRLLLAGTLSPLYGVYSGFEWLEHEPVRAGSEEYLDSEKFELRPRDWEGTAPLDADLRRLNAIRRAEPALQRQEHLSFVGSENERILCWRRPGVDGSADILVCVNLDPHQAQATMVDVPLDRMGIAEHEPYEVEDLLTGARYTW
;
A
#
# COMPACT_ATOMS: atom_id res chain seq x y z
N GLU A 1 4.20 -14.83 -6.73
CA GLU A 1 5.60 -15.26 -7.02
C GLU A 1 6.60 -14.60 -6.08
N PHE A 2 6.69 -13.26 -5.98
CA PHE A 2 7.72 -12.58 -5.17
C PHE A 2 7.65 -12.87 -3.65
N ALA A 3 6.52 -13.35 -3.15
CA ALA A 3 6.32 -13.76 -1.75
C ALA A 3 6.48 -15.29 -1.54
N ALA A 4 6.86 -16.04 -2.57
CA ALA A 4 7.12 -17.46 -2.43
C ALA A 4 8.38 -17.69 -1.55
N PRO A 5 8.37 -18.68 -0.64
CA PRO A 5 9.44 -18.85 0.33
C PRO A 5 10.85 -18.96 -0.30
N ASP A 6 10.94 -19.73 -1.37
CA ASP A 6 12.20 -19.91 -2.13
C ASP A 6 12.68 -18.63 -2.82
N VAL A 7 11.75 -17.78 -3.26
CA VAL A 7 12.07 -16.48 -3.88
C VAL A 7 12.50 -15.47 -2.83
N CYS A 8 11.87 -15.45 -1.66
CA CYS A 8 12.19 -14.53 -0.57
C CYS A 8 13.62 -14.69 -0.02
N GLU A 9 14.26 -15.84 -0.23
CA GLU A 9 15.64 -16.06 0.23
C GLU A 9 16.66 -15.18 -0.51
N TYR A 10 16.46 -14.93 -1.79
CA TYR A 10 17.41 -14.20 -2.64
C TYR A 10 16.85 -12.94 -3.30
N HIS A 11 15.54 -12.71 -3.27
CA HIS A 11 14.89 -11.58 -3.92
C HIS A 11 14.15 -10.70 -2.92
N ARG A 12 14.43 -9.39 -2.98
CA ARG A 12 13.71 -8.35 -2.24
C ARG A 12 13.16 -7.34 -3.24
N GLY A 13 11.84 -7.35 -3.43
CA GLY A 13 11.18 -6.40 -4.32
C GLY A 13 11.20 -4.99 -3.75
N ASN A 14 11.64 -4.02 -4.55
CA ASN A 14 11.39 -2.61 -4.27
C ASN A 14 10.19 -2.16 -5.12
N LEU A 15 9.05 -1.95 -4.48
CA LEU A 15 7.82 -1.58 -5.17
C LEU A 15 7.69 -0.07 -5.25
N PHE A 16 7.60 0.46 -6.47
CA PHE A 16 7.39 1.89 -6.68
C PHE A 16 5.91 2.22 -6.92
N VAL A 17 5.45 3.30 -6.32
CA VAL A 17 4.11 3.86 -6.61
C VAL A 17 4.05 4.43 -8.02
N ASN A 18 5.14 5.03 -8.47
CA ASN A 18 5.42 5.57 -9.80
C ASN A 18 6.94 5.63 -9.97
N THR A 19 7.43 5.85 -11.19
CA THR A 19 8.86 6.05 -11.46
C THR A 19 9.07 7.28 -12.36
N PRO A 20 10.29 7.80 -12.49
CA PRO A 20 10.58 8.90 -13.42
C PRO A 20 10.17 8.61 -14.87
N ASP A 21 10.13 7.33 -15.25
CA ASP A 21 9.87 6.88 -16.62
C ASP A 21 8.44 6.40 -16.84
N ILE A 22 7.70 6.08 -15.75
CA ILE A 22 6.41 5.39 -15.88
C ILE A 22 5.35 6.10 -15.03
N LEU A 23 4.55 6.91 -15.70
CA LEU A 23 3.24 7.36 -15.24
C LEU A 23 2.18 6.40 -15.76
N HIS A 24 1.89 5.34 -15.02
CA HIS A 24 0.92 4.34 -15.43
C HIS A 24 -0.46 4.95 -15.67
N GLU A 25 -1.19 4.46 -16.69
CA GLU A 25 -2.52 4.96 -17.10
C GLU A 25 -3.50 5.09 -15.91
N SER A 26 -3.45 4.16 -14.96
CA SER A 26 -4.32 4.20 -13.79
C SER A 26 -4.11 5.45 -12.91
N LEU A 27 -2.89 6.00 -12.86
CA LEU A 27 -2.63 7.27 -12.17
C LEU A 27 -3.11 8.47 -12.98
N GLN A 28 -3.06 8.38 -14.33
CA GLN A 28 -3.52 9.45 -15.20
C GLN A 28 -5.02 9.71 -15.06
N THR A 29 -5.81 8.65 -14.79
CA THR A 29 -7.28 8.71 -14.84
C THR A 29 -7.98 8.41 -13.52
N GLY A 30 -7.31 7.74 -12.58
CA GLY A 30 -7.94 7.20 -11.35
C GLY A 30 -8.08 8.21 -10.20
N GLY A 31 -7.57 9.42 -10.35
CA GLY A 31 -7.67 10.48 -9.35
C GLY A 31 -7.01 10.13 -8.00
N PRO A 32 -7.27 10.90 -6.93
CA PRO A 32 -6.64 10.73 -5.62
C PRO A 32 -6.82 9.34 -5.00
N GLY A 33 -7.94 8.66 -5.29
CA GLY A 33 -8.20 7.28 -4.84
C GLY A 33 -7.17 6.29 -5.36
N MET A 34 -6.79 6.40 -6.64
CA MET A 34 -5.77 5.54 -7.24
C MET A 34 -4.38 5.79 -6.64
N PHE A 35 -4.03 7.03 -6.34
CA PHE A 35 -2.78 7.36 -5.67
C PHE A 35 -2.70 6.70 -4.29
N ARG A 36 -3.76 6.81 -3.46
CA ARG A 36 -3.83 6.15 -2.16
C ARG A 36 -3.77 4.62 -2.27
N LEU A 37 -4.49 4.05 -3.24
CA LEU A 37 -4.47 2.62 -3.52
C LEU A 37 -3.04 2.15 -3.83
N ARG A 38 -2.36 2.79 -4.77
CA ARG A 38 -0.98 2.43 -5.14
C ARG A 38 0.00 2.63 -3.99
N LEU A 39 -0.18 3.68 -3.19
CA LEU A 39 0.63 3.91 -1.99
C LEU A 39 0.50 2.76 -0.99
N LEU A 40 -0.73 2.32 -0.71
CA LEU A 40 -0.98 1.19 0.19
C LEU A 40 -0.40 -0.12 -0.37
N LEU A 41 -0.62 -0.42 -1.65
CA LEU A 41 -0.05 -1.60 -2.28
C LEU A 41 1.49 -1.62 -2.19
N ALA A 42 2.15 -0.56 -2.65
CA ALA A 42 3.61 -0.50 -2.63
C ALA A 42 4.17 -0.52 -1.21
N GLY A 43 3.56 0.23 -0.30
CA GLY A 43 4.04 0.40 1.06
C GLY A 43 3.78 -0.78 2.01
N THR A 44 2.91 -1.74 1.64
CA THR A 44 2.56 -2.86 2.53
C THR A 44 2.82 -4.25 1.95
N LEU A 45 2.94 -4.39 0.62
CA LEU A 45 3.32 -5.64 -0.02
C LEU A 45 4.82 -5.94 0.05
N SER A 46 5.67 -4.92 0.16
CA SER A 46 7.11 -5.09 0.25
C SER A 46 7.71 -4.32 1.44
N PRO A 47 8.81 -4.82 2.04
CA PRO A 47 9.55 -4.06 3.04
C PRO A 47 10.24 -2.82 2.46
N LEU A 48 10.44 -2.77 1.14
CA LEU A 48 11.00 -1.62 0.43
C LEU A 48 9.98 -1.06 -0.56
N TYR A 49 9.77 0.24 -0.51
CA TYR A 49 8.99 0.91 -1.54
C TYR A 49 9.59 2.27 -1.88
N GLY A 50 9.35 2.72 -3.10
CA GLY A 50 9.81 4.00 -3.61
C GLY A 50 8.66 4.90 -4.02
N VAL A 51 8.87 6.19 -3.84
CA VAL A 51 7.99 7.27 -4.29
C VAL A 51 8.83 8.20 -5.15
N TYR A 52 8.42 8.42 -6.39
CA TYR A 52 9.01 9.46 -7.22
C TYR A 52 8.36 10.81 -6.91
N SER A 53 9.18 11.87 -6.84
CA SER A 53 8.72 13.24 -6.56
C SER A 53 7.56 13.66 -7.45
N GLY A 54 6.57 14.33 -6.86
CA GLY A 54 5.35 14.75 -7.54
C GLY A 54 4.17 13.82 -7.29
N PHE A 55 4.41 12.58 -6.85
CA PHE A 55 3.33 11.68 -6.43
C PHE A 55 2.53 12.25 -5.27
N GLU A 56 3.19 12.86 -4.30
CA GLU A 56 2.57 13.54 -3.16
C GLU A 56 1.68 14.72 -3.58
N TRP A 57 1.98 15.32 -4.72
CA TRP A 57 1.21 16.41 -5.34
C TRP A 57 0.14 15.94 -6.31
N LEU A 58 -0.06 14.62 -6.45
CA LEU A 58 -0.99 13.99 -7.40
C LEU A 58 -0.66 14.34 -8.86
N GLU A 59 0.61 14.46 -9.21
CA GLU A 59 1.02 14.70 -10.59
C GLU A 59 0.62 13.51 -11.46
N HIS A 60 -0.20 13.76 -12.48
CA HIS A 60 -0.84 12.73 -13.28
C HIS A 60 -0.95 13.07 -14.78
N GLU A 61 -0.35 14.18 -15.19
CA GLU A 61 -0.45 14.61 -16.59
C GLU A 61 0.65 13.96 -17.43
N PRO A 62 0.29 13.20 -18.48
CA PRO A 62 1.28 12.67 -19.42
C PRO A 62 1.69 13.73 -20.46
N VAL A 63 2.87 13.57 -21.03
CA VAL A 63 3.38 14.46 -22.10
C VAL A 63 2.44 14.49 -23.32
N ARG A 64 1.70 13.42 -23.55
CA ARG A 64 0.64 13.29 -24.59
C ARG A 64 -0.25 12.09 -24.25
N ALA A 65 -1.43 12.05 -24.80
CA ALA A 65 -2.35 10.92 -24.64
C ALA A 65 -1.67 9.58 -25.05
N GLY A 66 -1.82 8.56 -24.20
CA GLY A 66 -1.24 7.24 -24.37
C GLY A 66 0.26 7.14 -24.07
N SER A 67 0.89 8.21 -23.57
CA SER A 67 2.27 8.18 -23.07
C SER A 67 2.29 7.86 -21.57
N GLU A 68 3.31 7.15 -21.13
CA GLU A 68 3.62 6.97 -19.70
C GLU A 68 4.67 7.96 -19.19
N GLU A 69 5.13 8.90 -20.03
CA GLU A 69 6.02 9.98 -19.60
C GLU A 69 5.24 11.15 -19.01
N TYR A 70 5.77 11.69 -17.91
CA TYR A 70 5.22 12.88 -17.28
C TYR A 70 5.41 14.14 -18.14
N LEU A 71 4.38 14.98 -18.19
CA LEU A 71 4.51 16.34 -18.68
C LEU A 71 5.51 17.10 -17.80
N ASP A 72 6.43 17.84 -18.43
CA ASP A 72 7.48 18.61 -17.76
C ASP A 72 8.30 17.75 -16.77
N SER A 73 8.74 16.58 -17.26
CA SER A 73 9.48 15.62 -16.45
C SER A 73 10.79 16.18 -15.91
N GLU A 74 11.05 15.99 -14.62
CA GLU A 74 12.33 16.35 -13.97
C GLU A 74 13.57 15.70 -14.59
N LYS A 75 13.39 14.67 -15.41
CA LYS A 75 14.50 14.10 -16.20
C LYS A 75 15.12 15.12 -17.15
N PHE A 76 14.35 16.09 -17.61
CA PHE A 76 14.74 17.01 -18.67
C PHE A 76 14.61 18.47 -18.28
N GLU A 77 13.82 18.79 -17.27
CA GLU A 77 13.51 20.16 -16.88
C GLU A 77 13.55 20.35 -15.36
N LEU A 78 13.80 21.57 -14.92
CA LEU A 78 13.63 21.94 -13.52
C LEU A 78 12.15 22.14 -13.24
N ARG A 79 11.61 21.37 -12.30
CA ARG A 79 10.21 21.47 -11.88
C ARG A 79 10.09 22.12 -10.51
N PRO A 80 9.72 23.39 -10.42
CA PRO A 80 9.49 24.03 -9.14
C PRO A 80 8.21 23.48 -8.49
N ARG A 81 8.27 23.18 -7.19
CA ARG A 81 7.13 22.81 -6.36
C ARG A 81 7.09 23.69 -5.13
N ASP A 82 5.90 23.89 -4.58
CA ASP A 82 5.72 24.61 -3.32
C ASP A 82 6.04 23.67 -2.14
N TRP A 83 7.31 23.57 -1.80
CA TRP A 83 7.77 22.73 -0.68
C TRP A 83 7.38 23.25 0.71
N GLU A 84 6.91 24.51 0.81
CA GLU A 84 6.39 25.09 2.05
C GLU A 84 4.89 24.82 2.22
N GLY A 85 4.20 24.50 1.13
CA GLY A 85 2.81 24.07 1.14
C GLY A 85 2.61 22.64 1.65
N THR A 86 1.36 22.25 1.81
CA THR A 86 0.99 20.89 2.21
C THR A 86 0.51 20.11 1.00
N ALA A 87 1.27 19.11 0.58
CA ALA A 87 0.87 18.25 -0.51
C ALA A 87 -0.38 17.42 -0.15
N PRO A 88 -1.30 17.16 -1.11
CA PRO A 88 -2.53 16.42 -0.86
C PRO A 88 -2.35 15.04 -0.21
N LEU A 89 -1.25 14.34 -0.49
CA LEU A 89 -0.95 13.02 0.08
C LEU A 89 0.02 13.05 1.27
N ASP A 90 0.42 14.21 1.76
CA ASP A 90 1.41 14.31 2.84
C ASP A 90 0.95 13.57 4.12
N ALA A 91 -0.31 13.74 4.49
CA ALA A 91 -0.89 13.05 5.66
C ALA A 91 -0.90 11.53 5.49
N ASP A 92 -1.29 11.04 4.31
CA ASP A 92 -1.33 9.61 3.99
C ASP A 92 0.07 8.99 4.02
N LEU A 93 1.07 9.66 3.41
CA LEU A 93 2.47 9.23 3.41
C LEU A 93 3.07 9.21 4.82
N ARG A 94 2.84 10.27 5.60
CA ARG A 94 3.32 10.34 7.00
C ARG A 94 2.72 9.24 7.83
N ARG A 95 1.40 9.01 7.73
CA ARG A 95 0.72 7.97 8.50
C ARG A 95 1.24 6.58 8.13
N LEU A 96 1.27 6.24 6.84
CA LEU A 96 1.80 4.96 6.38
C LEU A 96 3.24 4.73 6.82
N ASN A 97 4.11 5.74 6.68
CA ASN A 97 5.50 5.64 7.11
C ASN A 97 5.65 5.50 8.64
N ALA A 98 4.77 6.12 9.41
CA ALA A 98 4.75 5.95 10.87
C ALA A 98 4.35 4.51 11.24
N ILE A 99 3.30 3.96 10.62
CA ILE A 99 2.87 2.57 10.79
C ILE A 99 4.02 1.62 10.41
N ARG A 100 4.64 1.79 9.23
CA ARG A 100 5.74 0.95 8.76
C ARG A 100 6.94 0.94 9.72
N ARG A 101 7.23 2.06 10.38
CA ARG A 101 8.30 2.13 11.39
C ARG A 101 7.93 1.45 12.71
N ALA A 102 6.66 1.52 13.09
CA ALA A 102 6.16 0.93 14.33
C ALA A 102 5.96 -0.59 14.23
N GLU A 103 5.58 -1.09 13.04
CA GLU A 103 5.15 -2.47 12.83
C GLU A 103 6.26 -3.31 12.16
N PRO A 104 6.98 -4.16 12.93
CA PRO A 104 8.04 -5.01 12.38
C PRO A 104 7.57 -5.96 11.26
N ALA A 105 6.31 -6.39 11.31
CA ALA A 105 5.69 -7.23 10.28
C ALA A 105 5.76 -6.61 8.88
N LEU A 106 5.72 -5.27 8.75
CA LEU A 106 5.82 -4.56 7.48
C LEU A 106 7.26 -4.33 7.01
N GLN A 107 8.25 -4.64 7.84
CA GLN A 107 9.68 -4.46 7.54
C GLN A 107 10.34 -5.74 7.02
N ARG A 108 9.61 -6.85 6.96
CA ARG A 108 10.11 -8.15 6.46
C ARG A 108 9.32 -8.59 5.25
N GLN A 109 9.94 -9.39 4.39
CA GLN A 109 9.27 -9.96 3.19
C GLN A 109 8.67 -11.33 3.47
N GLU A 110 9.23 -12.05 4.41
CA GLU A 110 8.92 -13.44 4.68
C GLU A 110 7.47 -13.62 5.15
N HIS A 111 6.88 -14.76 4.76
CA HIS A 111 5.58 -15.24 5.24
C HIS A 111 4.35 -14.37 4.91
N LEU A 112 4.47 -13.42 3.97
CA LEU A 112 3.28 -12.77 3.42
C LEU A 112 2.36 -13.84 2.80
N SER A 113 1.10 -13.82 3.16
CA SER A 113 0.09 -14.71 2.58
C SER A 113 -1.18 -13.95 2.21
N PHE A 114 -1.68 -14.20 1.00
CA PHE A 114 -2.97 -13.65 0.60
C PHE A 114 -4.10 -14.36 1.33
N VAL A 115 -5.16 -13.60 1.60
CA VAL A 115 -6.34 -14.00 2.36
C VAL A 115 -7.56 -13.88 1.46
N GLY A 116 -8.49 -14.83 1.58
CA GLY A 116 -9.72 -14.85 0.79
C GLY A 116 -10.63 -13.63 1.09
N SER A 117 -11.29 -13.16 0.05
CA SER A 117 -12.28 -12.10 0.09
C SER A 117 -13.45 -12.48 -0.83
N GLU A 118 -14.68 -12.24 -0.42
CA GLU A 118 -15.87 -12.49 -1.25
C GLU A 118 -16.03 -11.46 -2.38
N ASN A 119 -15.27 -10.37 -2.36
CA ASN A 119 -15.32 -9.31 -3.36
C ASN A 119 -13.97 -9.18 -4.08
N GLU A 120 -13.93 -9.49 -5.37
CA GLU A 120 -12.74 -9.40 -6.21
C GLU A 120 -12.13 -7.99 -6.31
N ARG A 121 -12.89 -6.96 -5.94
CA ARG A 121 -12.40 -5.57 -5.86
C ARG A 121 -11.69 -5.25 -4.55
N ILE A 122 -11.59 -6.19 -3.63
CA ILE A 122 -10.85 -6.03 -2.37
C ILE A 122 -9.76 -7.08 -2.31
N LEU A 123 -8.52 -6.65 -2.27
CA LEU A 123 -7.36 -7.51 -2.11
C LEU A 123 -6.92 -7.52 -0.66
N CYS A 124 -6.80 -8.72 -0.08
CA CYS A 124 -6.40 -8.89 1.32
C CYS A 124 -5.15 -9.75 1.45
N TRP A 125 -4.28 -9.41 2.42
CA TRP A 125 -3.13 -10.25 2.79
C TRP A 125 -2.76 -10.06 4.25
N ARG A 126 -2.16 -11.09 4.80
CA ARG A 126 -1.61 -11.12 6.14
C ARG A 126 -0.10 -10.92 6.11
N ARG A 127 0.40 -10.12 7.03
CA ARG A 127 1.81 -9.99 7.40
C ARG A 127 1.94 -10.49 8.83
N PRO A 128 2.54 -11.65 9.07
CA PRO A 128 2.64 -12.21 10.42
C PRO A 128 3.48 -11.33 11.32
N GLY A 129 3.07 -11.28 12.58
CA GLY A 129 3.82 -10.62 13.63
C GLY A 129 5.24 -11.19 13.79
N VAL A 130 6.13 -10.40 14.33
CA VAL A 130 7.53 -10.74 14.54
C VAL A 130 7.85 -10.57 16.02
N ASP A 131 8.51 -11.58 16.60
CA ASP A 131 8.98 -11.55 18.01
C ASP A 131 7.85 -11.21 19.01
N GLY A 132 6.64 -11.72 18.77
CA GLY A 132 5.47 -11.50 19.62
C GLY A 132 4.67 -10.22 19.33
N SER A 133 5.02 -9.49 18.27
CA SER A 133 4.16 -8.39 17.78
C SER A 133 2.88 -8.93 17.13
N ALA A 134 1.88 -8.06 16.99
CA ALA A 134 0.61 -8.41 16.35
C ALA A 134 0.78 -8.70 14.86
N ASP A 135 -0.09 -9.56 14.33
CA ASP A 135 -0.27 -9.75 12.89
C ASP A 135 -0.90 -8.49 12.26
N ILE A 136 -0.50 -8.19 11.05
CA ILE A 136 -1.10 -7.12 10.27
C ILE A 136 -1.94 -7.74 9.15
N LEU A 137 -3.23 -7.46 9.16
CA LEU A 137 -4.14 -7.74 8.05
C LEU A 137 -4.28 -6.46 7.21
N VAL A 138 -3.97 -6.53 5.95
CA VAL A 138 -4.11 -5.42 5.01
C VAL A 138 -5.24 -5.73 4.05
N CYS A 139 -6.20 -4.82 3.94
CA CYS A 139 -7.30 -4.89 2.97
C CYS A 139 -7.29 -3.62 2.12
N VAL A 140 -7.16 -3.79 0.82
CA VAL A 140 -7.10 -2.67 -0.13
C VAL A 140 -8.26 -2.75 -1.10
N ASN A 141 -9.06 -1.69 -1.13
CA ASN A 141 -10.07 -1.49 -2.15
C ASN A 141 -9.39 -1.16 -3.48
N LEU A 142 -9.57 -2.02 -4.48
CA LEU A 142 -9.01 -1.86 -5.83
C LEU A 142 -9.85 -0.94 -6.74
N ASP A 143 -11.01 -0.50 -6.26
CA ASP A 143 -11.86 0.48 -6.95
C ASP A 143 -11.55 1.89 -6.42
N PRO A 144 -10.88 2.75 -7.19
CA PRO A 144 -10.50 4.08 -6.70
C PRO A 144 -11.67 5.06 -6.60
N HIS A 145 -12.85 4.70 -7.11
CA HIS A 145 -13.99 5.60 -7.26
C HIS A 145 -15.15 5.28 -6.32
N GLN A 146 -15.27 4.03 -5.86
CA GLN A 146 -16.42 3.58 -5.07
C GLN A 146 -15.98 2.82 -3.83
N ALA A 147 -16.67 3.04 -2.72
CA ALA A 147 -16.52 2.22 -1.53
C ALA A 147 -16.99 0.79 -1.81
N GLN A 148 -16.23 -0.17 -1.33
CA GLN A 148 -16.51 -1.60 -1.45
C GLN A 148 -16.64 -2.22 -0.07
N ALA A 149 -17.43 -3.27 0.04
CA ALA A 149 -17.58 -4.07 1.25
C ALA A 149 -17.34 -5.56 0.94
N THR A 150 -16.83 -6.30 1.91
CA THR A 150 -16.58 -7.74 1.78
C THR A 150 -16.56 -8.42 3.14
N MET A 151 -16.75 -9.73 3.12
CA MET A 151 -16.29 -10.61 4.19
C MET A 151 -14.89 -11.10 3.84
N VAL A 152 -14.05 -11.28 4.84
CA VAL A 152 -12.64 -11.68 4.71
C VAL A 152 -12.41 -12.94 5.53
N ASP A 153 -11.75 -13.94 4.95
CA ASP A 153 -11.39 -15.20 5.61
C ASP A 153 -10.17 -15.01 6.50
N VAL A 154 -10.37 -14.46 7.72
CA VAL A 154 -9.27 -14.23 8.66
C VAL A 154 -8.70 -15.55 9.14
N PRO A 155 -7.40 -15.85 8.95
CA PRO A 155 -6.79 -17.14 9.31
C PRO A 155 -6.47 -17.21 10.81
N LEU A 156 -7.50 -17.30 11.67
CA LEU A 156 -7.40 -17.27 13.13
C LEU A 156 -6.45 -18.33 13.68
N ASP A 157 -6.49 -19.55 13.11
CA ASP A 157 -5.60 -20.65 13.43
C ASP A 157 -4.12 -20.29 13.30
N ARG A 158 -3.76 -19.60 12.22
CA ARG A 158 -2.39 -19.13 11.97
C ARG A 158 -1.99 -17.94 12.83
N MET A 159 -2.96 -17.25 13.40
CA MET A 159 -2.77 -16.12 14.32
C MET A 159 -2.76 -16.56 15.78
N GLY A 160 -3.02 -17.86 16.05
CA GLY A 160 -3.08 -18.42 17.40
C GLY A 160 -4.32 -17.97 18.18
N ILE A 161 -5.38 -17.58 17.48
CA ILE A 161 -6.66 -17.13 18.06
C ILE A 161 -7.66 -18.29 17.96
N ALA A 162 -8.32 -18.65 19.07
CA ALA A 162 -9.35 -19.67 19.07
C ALA A 162 -10.62 -19.14 18.36
N GLU A 163 -11.29 -19.99 17.59
CA GLU A 163 -12.43 -19.65 16.70
C GLU A 163 -13.58 -18.90 17.41
N HIS A 164 -13.75 -19.11 18.71
CA HIS A 164 -14.83 -18.50 19.49
C HIS A 164 -14.34 -17.50 20.54
N GLU A 165 -13.07 -17.18 20.52
CA GLU A 165 -12.47 -16.24 21.45
C GLU A 165 -12.52 -14.82 20.87
N PRO A 166 -13.11 -13.84 21.60
CA PRO A 166 -13.11 -12.48 21.11
C PRO A 166 -11.67 -11.91 21.12
N TYR A 167 -11.32 -11.17 20.07
CA TYR A 167 -10.02 -10.53 19.95
C TYR A 167 -10.15 -9.07 19.53
N GLU A 168 -9.13 -8.29 19.89
CA GLU A 168 -9.09 -6.85 19.55
C GLU A 168 -8.47 -6.63 18.17
N VAL A 169 -9.09 -5.78 17.39
CA VAL A 169 -8.61 -5.31 16.09
C VAL A 169 -8.45 -3.80 16.14
N GLU A 170 -7.27 -3.30 15.81
CA GLU A 170 -7.00 -1.87 15.68
C GLU A 170 -6.82 -1.50 14.20
N ASP A 171 -7.62 -0.55 13.73
CA ASP A 171 -7.39 0.08 12.43
C ASP A 171 -6.21 1.06 12.54
N LEU A 172 -5.06 0.67 12.03
CA LEU A 172 -3.84 1.46 12.11
C LEU A 172 -3.90 2.77 11.32
N LEU A 173 -4.81 2.91 10.34
CA LEU A 173 -4.97 4.15 9.58
C LEU A 173 -5.74 5.19 10.39
N THR A 174 -6.78 4.79 11.09
CA THR A 174 -7.69 5.69 11.83
C THR A 174 -7.45 5.70 13.34
N GLY A 175 -6.85 4.64 13.90
CA GLY A 175 -6.72 4.39 15.33
C GLY A 175 -8.01 3.85 15.98
N ALA A 176 -9.03 3.50 15.19
CA ALA A 176 -10.25 2.90 15.72
C ALA A 176 -10.00 1.47 16.20
N ARG A 177 -10.69 1.06 17.27
CA ARG A 177 -10.59 -0.28 17.85
C ARG A 177 -11.91 -0.99 17.83
N TYR A 178 -11.85 -2.28 17.57
CA TYR A 178 -13.00 -3.17 17.46
C TYR A 178 -12.74 -4.45 18.23
N THR A 179 -13.79 -5.07 18.72
CA THR A 179 -13.76 -6.44 19.24
C THR A 179 -14.49 -7.33 18.25
N TRP A 180 -13.83 -8.32 17.73
CA TRP A 180 -14.37 -9.30 16.78
C TRP A 180 -14.54 -10.64 17.44
#